data_73b0abc46b3eda0804403828833018d9
#
_entry.id   73b0abc46b3eda0804403828833018d9
#
_cell.length_a   1.000
_cell.length_b   1.000
_cell.length_c   1.000
_cell.angle_alpha   90.00
_cell.angle_beta   90.00
_cell.angle_gamma   90.00
#
_symmetry.space_group_name_H-M   'P 1'
#
loop_
_entity.id
_entity.type
_entity.pdbx_description
1 polymer ?
#
loop_
_entity_poly.entity_id
_entity_poly.type
_entity_poly.pdbx_seq_one_letter_code
_entity_poly.pdbx_strand_id
1 'polypeptide(L)'
;MKILIINASPRSKGLISQMLDIMSREAASQGAEIETVVVNNLLIHPCTGCMNCRSTNFCTLPEDDAQRTLKKIQEADALVIGSPCYWGNMNGYLKVLFDRIVYGLIGEGKYGIPAPKHQGKPAAIVTTSTTQWPFNLLFNQTSGVVKALKQVLKYSGFSIKSILQKGGTKANPELTEKEREKCKKIIRQIISA
;
A
#
# COMPACT_ATOMS: atom_id res chain seq x y z
N MET A 1 11.40 -0.62 -15.46
CA MET A 1 10.96 -0.29 -14.08
C MET A 1 9.93 -1.31 -13.65
N LYS A 2 10.14 -1.97 -12.51
CA LYS A 2 9.20 -2.93 -11.94
C LYS A 2 8.34 -2.24 -10.86
N ILE A 3 7.02 -2.24 -11.04
CA ILE A 3 6.07 -1.60 -10.11
C ILE A 3 5.24 -2.69 -9.44
N LEU A 4 5.29 -2.73 -8.10
CA LEU A 4 4.42 -3.60 -7.32
C LEU A 4 3.15 -2.86 -6.92
N ILE A 5 2.00 -3.44 -7.24
CA ILE A 5 0.69 -2.97 -6.82
C ILE A 5 0.17 -3.87 -5.71
N ILE A 6 -0.05 -3.32 -4.52
CA ILE A 6 -0.68 -4.03 -3.39
C ILE A 6 -2.15 -3.63 -3.32
N ASN A 7 -3.03 -4.55 -3.66
CA ASN A 7 -4.48 -4.39 -3.62
C ASN A 7 -5.04 -5.03 -2.35
N ALA A 8 -5.46 -4.23 -1.38
CA ALA A 8 -6.09 -4.68 -0.15
C ALA A 8 -7.63 -4.59 -0.19
N SER A 9 -8.23 -4.43 -1.37
CA SER A 9 -9.68 -4.47 -1.51
C SER A 9 -10.18 -5.92 -1.47
N PRO A 10 -11.18 -6.26 -0.62
CA PRO A 10 -11.82 -7.58 -0.66
C PRO A 10 -12.77 -7.72 -1.87
N ARG A 11 -13.03 -6.63 -2.59
CA ARG A 11 -13.93 -6.61 -3.74
C ARG A 11 -13.13 -6.50 -5.03
N SER A 12 -13.10 -7.56 -5.83
CA SER A 12 -12.37 -7.58 -7.11
C SER A 12 -12.87 -6.51 -8.11
N LYS A 13 -14.15 -6.17 -8.06
CA LYS A 13 -14.79 -5.12 -8.88
C LYS A 13 -15.00 -3.81 -8.10
N GLY A 14 -14.45 -3.67 -6.91
CA GLY A 14 -14.57 -2.46 -6.07
C GLY A 14 -13.76 -1.29 -6.64
N LEU A 15 -14.06 -0.07 -6.18
CA LEU A 15 -13.41 1.16 -6.68
C LEU A 15 -11.89 1.15 -6.49
N ILE A 16 -11.37 0.61 -5.39
CA ILE A 16 -9.92 0.44 -5.21
C ILE A 16 -9.35 -0.42 -6.34
N SER A 17 -9.93 -1.60 -6.58
CA SER A 17 -9.45 -2.51 -7.63
C SER A 17 -9.54 -1.86 -9.02
N GLN A 18 -10.61 -1.13 -9.32
CA GLN A 18 -10.76 -0.40 -10.58
C GLN A 18 -9.69 0.69 -10.75
N MET A 19 -9.40 1.48 -9.70
CA MET A 19 -8.37 2.51 -9.73
C MET A 19 -6.98 1.90 -9.96
N LEU A 20 -6.67 0.81 -9.24
CA LEU A 20 -5.40 0.11 -9.39
C LEU A 20 -5.25 -0.55 -10.76
N ASP A 21 -6.33 -1.08 -11.33
CA ASP A 21 -6.35 -1.64 -12.70
C ASP A 21 -6.07 -0.55 -13.76
N ILE A 22 -6.67 0.64 -13.62
CA ILE A 22 -6.37 1.79 -14.49
C ILE A 22 -4.88 2.16 -14.39
N MET A 23 -4.33 2.22 -13.17
CA MET A 23 -2.91 2.51 -12.95
C MET A 23 -2.01 1.43 -13.56
N SER A 24 -2.38 0.15 -13.39
CA SER A 24 -1.66 -0.99 -13.96
C SER A 24 -1.58 -0.92 -15.48
N ARG A 25 -2.74 -0.70 -16.15
CA ARG A 25 -2.81 -0.60 -17.60
C ARG A 25 -2.03 0.59 -18.14
N GLU A 26 -2.14 1.75 -17.49
CA GLU A 26 -1.38 2.94 -17.87
C GLU A 26 0.13 2.72 -17.72
N ALA A 27 0.57 2.09 -16.62
CA ALA A 27 1.98 1.79 -16.43
C ALA A 27 2.52 0.80 -17.46
N ALA A 28 1.76 -0.25 -17.75
CA ALA A 28 2.11 -1.24 -18.77
C ALA A 28 2.21 -0.60 -20.17
N SER A 29 1.32 0.34 -20.50
CA SER A 29 1.38 1.08 -21.78
C SER A 29 2.63 1.95 -21.93
N GLN A 30 3.30 2.28 -20.81
CA GLN A 30 4.57 3.00 -20.76
C GLN A 30 5.79 2.09 -20.58
N GLY A 31 5.63 0.79 -20.78
CA GLY A 31 6.71 -0.20 -20.73
C GLY A 31 7.17 -0.60 -19.32
N ALA A 32 6.40 -0.28 -18.28
CA ALA A 32 6.70 -0.78 -16.94
C ALA A 32 6.26 -2.24 -16.77
N GLU A 33 7.07 -3.01 -16.06
CA GLU A 33 6.70 -4.35 -15.58
C GLU A 33 5.80 -4.21 -14.35
N ILE A 34 4.62 -4.83 -14.38
CA ILE A 34 3.64 -4.72 -13.31
C ILE A 34 3.43 -6.07 -12.64
N GLU A 35 3.59 -6.08 -11.34
CA GLU A 35 3.20 -7.20 -10.50
C GLU A 35 2.10 -6.75 -9.52
N THR A 36 1.04 -7.56 -9.37
CA THR A 36 -0.06 -7.23 -8.45
C THR A 36 -0.21 -8.32 -7.39
N VAL A 37 -0.26 -7.89 -6.13
CA VAL A 37 -0.57 -8.73 -4.98
C VAL A 37 -1.94 -8.35 -4.44
N VAL A 38 -2.87 -9.30 -4.41
CA VAL A 38 -4.20 -9.14 -3.77
C VAL A 38 -4.12 -9.68 -2.36
N VAL A 39 -4.05 -8.78 -1.39
CA VAL A 39 -3.75 -9.12 0.01
C VAL A 39 -4.76 -10.07 0.63
N ASN A 40 -6.03 -9.95 0.25
CA ASN A 40 -7.10 -10.81 0.77
C ASN A 40 -7.00 -12.28 0.33
N ASN A 41 -6.15 -12.58 -0.65
CA ASN A 41 -5.91 -13.95 -1.12
C ASN A 41 -4.68 -14.59 -0.47
N LEU A 42 -3.95 -13.84 0.36
CA LEU A 42 -2.73 -14.31 1.00
C LEU A 42 -3.04 -15.12 2.25
N LEU A 43 -2.32 -16.20 2.44
CA LEU A 43 -2.32 -16.99 3.66
C LEU A 43 -1.16 -16.53 4.55
N ILE A 44 -1.45 -15.72 5.54
CA ILE A 44 -0.46 -15.11 6.42
C ILE A 44 -0.82 -15.38 7.89
N HIS A 45 0.11 -15.98 8.64
CA HIS A 45 -0.01 -16.08 10.08
C HIS A 45 0.27 -14.71 10.72
N PRO A 46 -0.58 -14.21 11.62
CA PRO A 46 -0.34 -12.95 12.32
C PRO A 46 0.99 -12.95 13.08
N CYS A 47 1.60 -11.77 13.21
CA CYS A 47 2.79 -11.59 14.02
C CYS A 47 2.50 -11.91 15.49
N THR A 48 3.35 -12.72 16.12
CA THR A 48 3.21 -13.12 17.54
C THR A 48 3.91 -12.17 18.51
N GLY A 49 4.58 -11.12 18.01
CA GLY A 49 5.28 -10.15 18.85
C GLY A 49 6.53 -10.70 19.55
N CYS A 50 7.13 -11.79 19.07
CA CYS A 50 8.29 -12.44 19.70
C CYS A 50 9.59 -11.62 19.66
N MET A 51 9.65 -10.55 18.89
CA MET A 51 10.76 -9.59 18.74
C MET A 51 12.06 -10.16 18.16
N ASN A 52 12.16 -11.45 17.86
CA ASN A 52 13.38 -12.09 17.35
C ASN A 52 13.90 -11.46 16.05
N CYS A 53 12.99 -10.99 15.18
CA CYS A 53 13.36 -10.36 13.92
C CYS A 53 14.14 -9.03 14.09
N ARG A 54 14.15 -8.41 15.29
CA ARG A 54 14.96 -7.23 15.56
C ARG A 54 16.46 -7.55 15.61
N SER A 55 16.83 -8.69 16.19
CA SER A 55 18.22 -9.13 16.28
C SER A 55 18.67 -9.94 15.06
N THR A 56 17.79 -10.80 14.52
CA THR A 56 18.13 -11.73 13.44
C THR A 56 17.91 -11.16 12.04
N ASN A 57 17.16 -10.05 11.91
CA ASN A 57 16.63 -9.53 10.63
C ASN A 57 15.80 -10.56 9.85
N PHE A 58 15.20 -11.51 10.54
CA PHE A 58 14.41 -12.59 9.94
C PHE A 58 13.23 -12.98 10.85
N CYS A 59 12.11 -13.38 10.25
CA CYS A 59 10.95 -13.87 11.01
C CYS A 59 11.11 -15.35 11.34
N THR A 60 10.92 -15.72 12.62
CA THR A 60 11.02 -17.11 13.10
C THR A 60 9.78 -17.96 12.85
N LEU A 61 8.64 -17.34 12.47
CA LEU A 61 7.47 -18.10 12.05
C LEU A 61 7.74 -18.81 10.71
N PRO A 62 7.06 -19.93 10.45
CA PRO A 62 7.17 -20.61 9.16
C PRO A 62 6.97 -19.68 7.97
N GLU A 63 7.62 -19.97 6.86
CA GLU A 63 7.46 -19.24 5.61
C GLU A 63 6.03 -19.34 5.12
N ASP A 64 5.46 -18.19 4.81
CA ASP A 64 4.12 -18.04 4.24
C ASP A 64 4.11 -16.93 3.18
N ASP A 65 2.93 -16.48 2.77
CA ASP A 65 2.81 -15.42 1.75
C ASP A 65 3.39 -14.07 2.20
N ALA A 66 3.64 -13.86 3.49
CA ALA A 66 4.25 -12.62 3.97
C ALA A 66 5.69 -12.47 3.46
N GLN A 67 6.53 -13.51 3.62
CA GLN A 67 7.92 -13.48 3.14
C GLN A 67 8.00 -13.38 1.62
N ARG A 68 7.13 -14.11 0.90
CA ARG A 68 7.04 -14.02 -0.57
C ARG A 68 6.67 -12.61 -1.02
N THR A 69 5.71 -11.97 -0.32
CA THR A 69 5.31 -10.59 -0.62
C THR A 69 6.41 -9.60 -0.27
N LEU A 70 7.14 -9.81 0.83
CA LEU A 70 8.30 -9.00 1.19
C LEU A 70 9.37 -9.04 0.08
N LYS A 71 9.68 -10.21 -0.46
CA LYS A 71 10.63 -10.34 -1.57
C LYS A 71 10.20 -9.50 -2.78
N LYS A 72 8.91 -9.54 -3.15
CA LYS A 72 8.36 -8.70 -4.22
C LYS A 72 8.49 -7.20 -3.93
N ILE A 73 8.28 -6.76 -2.69
CA ILE A 73 8.48 -5.36 -2.28
C ILE A 73 9.96 -4.96 -2.40
N GLN A 74 10.87 -5.85 -2.04
CA GLN A 74 12.32 -5.61 -2.14
C GLN A 74 12.80 -5.49 -3.59
N GLU A 75 12.26 -6.34 -4.48
CA GLU A 75 12.60 -6.37 -5.91
C GLU A 75 11.96 -5.23 -6.73
N ALA A 76 10.86 -4.66 -6.24
CA ALA A 76 10.17 -3.58 -6.95
C ALA A 76 10.94 -2.26 -6.87
N ASP A 77 10.92 -1.50 -7.97
CA ASP A 77 11.44 -0.14 -8.05
C ASP A 77 10.47 0.87 -7.45
N ALA A 78 9.16 0.58 -7.51
CA ALA A 78 8.10 1.46 -7.01
C ALA A 78 6.95 0.66 -6.37
N LEU A 79 6.18 1.31 -5.49
CA LEU A 79 5.09 0.69 -4.76
C LEU A 79 3.79 1.50 -4.86
N VAL A 80 2.70 0.86 -5.26
CA VAL A 80 1.35 1.44 -5.21
C VAL A 80 0.49 0.62 -4.26
N ILE A 81 -0.10 1.27 -3.25
CA ILE A 81 -0.93 0.59 -2.25
C ILE A 81 -2.35 1.11 -2.31
N GLY A 82 -3.31 0.22 -2.56
CA GLY A 82 -4.73 0.51 -2.49
C GLY A 82 -5.39 -0.18 -1.30
N SER A 83 -6.01 0.60 -0.41
CA SER A 83 -6.75 0.07 0.74
C SER A 83 -8.07 0.80 0.96
N PRO A 84 -9.20 0.08 1.11
CA PRO A 84 -10.43 0.69 1.60
C PRO A 84 -10.24 1.13 3.06
N CYS A 85 -11.05 2.11 3.48
CA CYS A 85 -11.12 2.54 4.87
C CYS A 85 -12.03 1.62 5.67
N TYR A 86 -11.46 1.01 6.71
CA TYR A 86 -12.22 0.29 7.74
C TYR A 86 -11.85 0.84 9.11
N TRP A 87 -12.86 1.39 9.82
CA TRP A 87 -12.65 2.00 11.15
C TRP A 87 -11.56 3.09 11.18
N GLY A 88 -11.51 3.92 10.14
CA GLY A 88 -10.49 4.97 10.04
C GLY A 88 -9.06 4.45 9.81
N ASN A 89 -8.90 3.21 9.38
CA ASN A 89 -7.60 2.56 9.17
C ASN A 89 -7.56 1.76 7.86
N MET A 90 -6.37 1.26 7.51
CA MET A 90 -6.21 0.32 6.41
C MET A 90 -6.93 -1.00 6.67
N ASN A 91 -7.16 -1.79 5.62
CA ASN A 91 -7.72 -3.14 5.73
C ASN A 91 -6.89 -4.01 6.69
N GLY A 92 -7.56 -4.83 7.52
CA GLY A 92 -6.91 -5.68 8.52
C GLY A 92 -5.90 -6.68 7.93
N TYR A 93 -6.19 -7.28 6.78
CA TYR A 93 -5.24 -8.17 6.11
C TYR A 93 -3.96 -7.45 5.67
N LEU A 94 -4.07 -6.20 5.22
CA LEU A 94 -2.90 -5.37 4.90
C LEU A 94 -2.08 -5.04 6.15
N LYS A 95 -2.75 -4.79 7.28
CA LYS A 95 -2.06 -4.58 8.56
C LYS A 95 -1.33 -5.82 9.01
N VAL A 96 -1.96 -7.00 8.91
CA VAL A 96 -1.32 -8.30 9.23
C VAL A 96 -0.07 -8.52 8.37
N LEU A 97 -0.14 -8.24 7.07
CA LEU A 97 1.03 -8.30 6.18
C LEU A 97 2.16 -7.42 6.70
N PHE A 98 1.90 -6.12 6.94
CA PHE A 98 2.94 -5.19 7.39
C PHE A 98 3.53 -5.56 8.76
N ASP A 99 2.72 -6.06 9.68
CA ASP A 99 3.21 -6.52 10.99
C ASP A 99 4.15 -7.73 10.84
N ARG A 100 3.88 -8.62 9.89
CA ARG A 100 4.71 -9.81 9.63
C ARG A 100 6.04 -9.49 8.96
N ILE A 101 6.08 -8.46 8.10
CA ILE A 101 7.26 -8.13 7.28
C ILE A 101 8.04 -6.92 7.81
N VAL A 102 7.75 -6.44 9.00
CA VAL A 102 8.36 -5.22 9.55
C VAL A 102 9.89 -5.22 9.45
N TYR A 103 10.52 -6.37 9.74
CA TYR A 103 11.98 -6.53 9.69
C TYR A 103 12.59 -6.34 8.30
N GLY A 104 11.81 -6.59 7.25
CA GLY A 104 12.24 -6.39 5.86
C GLY A 104 11.99 -4.97 5.35
N LEU A 105 11.17 -4.19 6.07
CA LEU A 105 10.88 -2.79 5.75
C LEU A 105 11.80 -1.83 6.52
N ILE A 106 12.07 -2.17 7.79
CA ILE A 106 12.81 -1.32 8.73
C ILE A 106 13.86 -2.18 9.43
N GLY A 107 15.11 -1.73 9.46
CA GLY A 107 16.16 -2.30 10.32
C GLY A 107 16.26 -1.57 11.65
N GLU A 108 17.01 -2.12 12.58
CA GLU A 108 17.41 -1.43 13.80
C GLU A 108 18.65 -0.57 13.55
N GLY A 109 18.49 0.73 13.68
CA GLY A 109 19.60 1.68 13.66
C GLY A 109 20.14 1.95 15.06
N LYS A 110 21.20 2.75 15.14
CA LYS A 110 21.77 3.17 16.41
C LYS A 110 20.70 3.90 17.25
N TYR A 111 20.74 3.65 18.56
CA TYR A 111 19.83 4.27 19.54
C TYR A 111 18.33 3.98 19.32
N GLY A 112 17.98 2.88 18.67
CA GLY A 112 16.58 2.52 18.38
C GLY A 112 15.93 3.37 17.27
N ILE A 113 16.71 4.17 16.55
CA ILE A 113 16.21 4.92 15.39
C ILE A 113 15.99 3.95 14.23
N PRO A 114 14.80 3.92 13.60
CA PRO A 114 14.54 3.05 12.48
C PRO A 114 15.53 3.27 11.32
N ALA A 115 16.11 2.19 10.80
CA ALA A 115 16.94 2.21 9.60
C ALA A 115 16.10 1.78 8.38
N PRO A 116 15.72 2.70 7.48
CA PRO A 116 14.86 2.39 6.34
C PRO A 116 15.58 1.50 5.33
N LYS A 117 14.86 0.50 4.77
CA LYS A 117 15.42 -0.48 3.81
C LYS A 117 15.03 -0.21 2.35
N HIS A 118 14.16 0.78 2.08
CA HIS A 118 13.64 1.09 0.73
C HIS A 118 13.86 2.56 0.34
N GLN A 119 15.04 3.07 0.67
CA GLN A 119 15.38 4.50 0.56
C GLN A 119 15.15 5.04 -0.86
N GLY A 120 14.30 6.08 -0.95
CA GLY A 120 14.07 6.83 -2.17
C GLY A 120 13.09 6.20 -3.17
N LYS A 121 12.73 4.92 -3.03
CA LYS A 121 11.78 4.27 -3.94
C LYS A 121 10.44 5.01 -3.95
N PRO A 122 9.90 5.40 -5.13
CA PRO A 122 8.63 6.11 -5.21
C PRO A 122 7.45 5.24 -4.77
N ALA A 123 6.47 5.88 -4.11
CA ALA A 123 5.25 5.20 -3.71
C ALA A 123 4.01 6.07 -3.90
N ALA A 124 2.84 5.42 -4.08
CA ALA A 124 1.53 6.07 -4.08
C ALA A 124 0.53 5.34 -3.18
N ILE A 125 -0.40 6.11 -2.62
CA ILE A 125 -1.48 5.61 -1.75
C ILE A 125 -2.82 5.88 -2.42
N VAL A 126 -3.68 4.85 -2.49
CA VAL A 126 -5.06 4.95 -2.98
C VAL A 126 -6.00 4.48 -1.88
N THR A 127 -6.98 5.29 -1.51
CA THR A 127 -7.96 4.91 -0.48
C THR A 127 -9.35 5.43 -0.77
N THR A 128 -10.35 4.69 -0.29
CA THR A 128 -11.76 5.05 -0.44
C THR A 128 -12.52 4.87 0.86
N SER A 129 -13.59 5.67 1.06
CA SER A 129 -14.55 5.48 2.15
C SER A 129 -15.98 5.77 1.70
N THR A 130 -16.96 5.25 2.42
CA THR A 130 -18.38 5.56 2.21
C THR A 130 -18.75 6.97 2.66
N THR A 131 -18.01 7.52 3.61
CA THR A 131 -18.20 8.87 4.15
C THR A 131 -17.89 9.92 3.08
N GLN A 132 -18.82 10.87 2.88
CA GLN A 132 -18.70 11.91 1.86
C GLN A 132 -17.62 12.95 2.21
N TRP A 133 -17.10 13.62 1.17
CA TRP A 133 -16.27 14.79 1.34
C TRP A 133 -17.10 15.98 1.92
N PRO A 134 -16.58 16.80 2.84
CA PRO A 134 -15.23 16.76 3.44
C PRO A 134 -15.11 15.83 4.66
N PHE A 135 -16.21 15.23 5.11
CA PHE A 135 -16.29 14.45 6.35
C PHE A 135 -15.37 13.22 6.35
N ASN A 136 -15.10 12.62 5.18
CA ASN A 136 -14.14 11.54 5.06
C ASN A 136 -12.72 11.95 5.50
N LEU A 137 -12.37 13.21 5.41
CA LEU A 137 -11.10 13.77 5.89
C LEU A 137 -11.20 14.16 7.37
N LEU A 138 -12.27 14.88 7.75
CA LEU A 138 -12.46 15.44 9.09
C LEU A 138 -12.66 14.34 10.15
N PHE A 139 -13.41 13.29 9.83
CA PHE A 139 -13.72 12.20 10.76
C PHE A 139 -12.74 11.02 10.66
N ASN A 140 -11.50 11.29 10.26
CA ASN A 140 -10.42 10.32 10.24
C ASN A 140 -10.74 9.04 9.43
N GLN A 141 -11.51 9.17 8.35
CA GLN A 141 -11.84 8.02 7.49
C GLN A 141 -10.69 7.77 6.50
N THR A 142 -10.73 8.34 5.30
CA THR A 142 -9.62 8.19 4.35
C THR A 142 -8.32 8.81 4.88
N SER A 143 -8.41 9.89 5.66
CA SER A 143 -7.24 10.50 6.32
C SER A 143 -6.55 9.55 7.31
N GLY A 144 -7.31 8.71 8.01
CA GLY A 144 -6.74 7.70 8.91
C GLY A 144 -5.96 6.62 8.18
N VAL A 145 -6.52 6.10 7.06
CA VAL A 145 -5.79 5.17 6.18
C VAL A 145 -4.50 5.79 5.68
N VAL A 146 -4.57 7.02 5.20
CA VAL A 146 -3.39 7.76 4.72
C VAL A 146 -2.35 7.93 5.82
N LYS A 147 -2.78 8.30 7.05
CA LYS A 147 -1.88 8.44 8.20
C LYS A 147 -1.15 7.13 8.51
N ALA A 148 -1.88 6.02 8.57
CA ALA A 148 -1.32 4.70 8.86
C ALA A 148 -0.34 4.24 7.76
N LEU A 149 -0.71 4.36 6.48
CA LEU A 149 0.16 3.99 5.37
C LEU A 149 1.38 4.92 5.23
N LYS A 150 1.20 6.22 5.47
CA LYS A 150 2.33 7.17 5.54
C LYS A 150 3.36 6.76 6.59
N GLN A 151 2.93 6.28 7.74
CA GLN A 151 3.83 5.84 8.80
C GLN A 151 4.67 4.65 8.32
N VAL A 152 4.02 3.61 7.77
CA VAL A 152 4.72 2.45 7.21
C VAL A 152 5.71 2.87 6.13
N LEU A 153 5.26 3.60 5.10
CA LEU A 153 6.08 3.94 3.96
C LEU A 153 7.26 4.86 4.31
N LYS A 154 7.03 5.89 5.15
CA LYS A 154 8.09 6.83 5.54
C LYS A 154 9.18 6.14 6.36
N TYR A 155 8.81 5.34 7.37
CA TYR A 155 9.81 4.62 8.15
C TYR A 155 10.54 3.55 7.34
N SER A 156 9.91 3.02 6.30
CA SER A 156 10.55 2.11 5.35
C SER A 156 11.46 2.80 4.34
N GLY A 157 11.40 4.15 4.23
CA GLY A 157 12.24 4.94 3.33
C GLY A 157 11.61 5.27 1.97
N PHE A 158 10.36 4.89 1.73
CA PHE A 158 9.68 5.23 0.47
C PHE A 158 9.40 6.72 0.34
N SER A 159 9.58 7.25 -0.88
CA SER A 159 9.22 8.61 -1.28
C SER A 159 7.77 8.65 -1.77
N ILE A 160 6.85 9.12 -0.94
CA ILE A 160 5.42 9.18 -1.30
C ILE A 160 5.19 10.33 -2.29
N LYS A 161 4.97 10.00 -3.57
CA LYS A 161 4.78 10.96 -4.67
C LYS A 161 3.33 11.42 -4.80
N SER A 162 2.37 10.54 -4.51
CA SER A 162 0.96 10.88 -4.68
C SER A 162 0.04 10.14 -3.71
N ILE A 163 -1.09 10.79 -3.41
CA ILE A 163 -2.15 10.22 -2.57
C ILE A 163 -3.49 10.49 -3.23
N LEU A 164 -4.26 9.44 -3.47
CA LEU A 164 -5.62 9.50 -3.99
C LEU A 164 -6.62 9.08 -2.92
N GLN A 165 -7.48 10.00 -2.52
CA GLN A 165 -8.56 9.77 -1.56
C GLN A 165 -9.91 10.01 -2.23
N LYS A 166 -10.81 9.02 -2.22
CA LYS A 166 -12.19 9.15 -2.69
C LYS A 166 -13.14 8.85 -1.54
N GLY A 167 -13.86 9.88 -1.08
CA GLY A 167 -15.00 9.74 -0.18
C GLY A 167 -16.32 9.49 -0.95
N GLY A 168 -17.39 9.18 -0.20
CA GLY A 168 -18.76 9.12 -0.74
C GLY A 168 -19.04 7.94 -1.66
N THR A 169 -18.32 6.83 -1.53
CA THR A 169 -18.44 5.68 -2.45
C THR A 169 -19.81 4.98 -2.42
N LYS A 170 -20.62 5.21 -1.37
CA LYS A 170 -22.00 4.70 -1.32
C LYS A 170 -22.93 5.51 -2.23
N ALA A 171 -22.76 6.85 -2.25
CA ALA A 171 -23.55 7.76 -3.09
C ALA A 171 -23.04 7.81 -4.52
N ASN A 172 -21.71 7.65 -4.72
CA ASN A 172 -21.03 7.71 -6.01
C ASN A 172 -20.23 6.42 -6.25
N PRO A 173 -20.91 5.30 -6.62
CA PRO A 173 -20.31 3.98 -6.72
C PRO A 173 -19.42 3.79 -7.95
N GLU A 174 -19.35 4.79 -8.82
CA GLU A 174 -18.58 4.74 -10.07
C GLU A 174 -17.41 5.74 -10.06
N LEU A 175 -16.44 5.49 -10.92
CA LEU A 175 -15.34 6.43 -11.19
C LEU A 175 -15.75 7.41 -12.27
N THR A 176 -15.64 8.70 -11.98
CA THR A 176 -15.74 9.77 -12.96
C THR A 176 -14.54 9.77 -13.89
N GLU A 177 -14.65 10.36 -15.07
CA GLU A 177 -13.52 10.50 -16.00
C GLU A 177 -12.35 11.29 -15.37
N LYS A 178 -12.66 12.32 -14.60
CA LYS A 178 -11.65 13.09 -13.84
C LYS A 178 -10.86 12.21 -12.85
N GLU A 179 -11.51 11.27 -12.21
CA GLU A 179 -10.85 10.33 -11.27
C GLU A 179 -10.01 9.30 -12.02
N ARG A 180 -10.47 8.82 -13.19
CA ARG A 180 -9.72 7.94 -14.08
C ARG A 180 -8.43 8.63 -14.57
N GLU A 181 -8.52 9.85 -15.06
CA GLU A 181 -7.35 10.63 -15.49
C GLU A 181 -6.40 10.93 -14.32
N LYS A 182 -6.94 11.15 -13.10
CA LYS A 182 -6.11 11.29 -11.91
C LYS A 182 -5.31 10.02 -11.59
N CYS A 183 -5.91 8.84 -11.75
CA CYS A 183 -5.19 7.56 -11.61
C CYS A 183 -4.03 7.46 -12.62
N LYS A 184 -4.27 7.77 -13.88
CA LYS A 184 -3.23 7.75 -14.92
C LYS A 184 -2.11 8.77 -14.61
N LYS A 185 -2.47 9.98 -14.19
CA LYS A 185 -1.48 11.00 -13.81
C LYS A 185 -0.58 10.54 -12.67
N ILE A 186 -1.16 9.90 -11.65
CA ILE A 186 -0.40 9.40 -10.49
C ILE A 186 0.64 8.38 -10.93
N ILE A 187 0.25 7.43 -11.77
CA ILE A 187 1.20 6.38 -12.19
C ILE A 187 2.31 6.93 -13.08
N ARG A 188 2.00 7.92 -13.94
CA ARG A 188 3.01 8.64 -14.72
C ARG A 188 4.04 9.34 -13.81
N GLN A 189 3.59 9.96 -12.70
CA GLN A 189 4.46 10.55 -11.70
C GLN A 189 5.34 9.52 -10.99
N ILE A 190 4.88 8.29 -10.81
CA ILE A 190 5.68 7.20 -10.25
C ILE A 190 6.77 6.77 -11.24
N ILE A 191 6.43 6.68 -12.51
CA ILE A 191 7.37 6.24 -13.57
C ILE A 191 8.48 7.28 -13.82
N SER A 192 8.15 8.57 -13.68
CA SER A 192 9.10 9.67 -13.90
C SER A 192 9.91 10.08 -12.66
N ALA A 193 9.76 9.38 -11.54
CA ALA A 193 10.37 9.75 -10.25
C ALA A 193 11.67 9.02 -9.96
#